data_701fddc4ade0d0b42911fe0ae3e3fd99
#
_entry.id   701fddc4ade0d0b42911fe0ae3e3fd99
#
_cell.length_a   1.000
_cell.length_b   1.000
_cell.length_c   1.000
_cell.angle_alpha   90.00
_cell.angle_beta   90.00
_cell.angle_gamma   90.00
#
_symmetry.space_group_name_H-M   'P 1'
#
loop_
_entity.id
_entity.type
_entity.pdbx_description
1 polymer ?
#
loop_
_entity_poly.entity_id
_entity_poly.type
_entity_poly.pdbx_seq_one_letter_code
_entity_poly.pdbx_strand_id
1 'polypeptide(L)'
;MPPALTVVTYNIRQGRDVGGVLDLARTAAVIRAQSPDLVALQEVSRHWSAESEFRDQPAELSALLGMGAVFGANLDREPLEPGRPRRRYGTAILSAWPLLSSENVLLPRASADNEQRGLLVADVELEGTVFRLHNTHLSVSAEDRRLQVDAILAEVRRAAVPHALLGDLNAAPGAPELRPLFERLGDAWSAAGEGDGFTFPASAPRTRIDYALVSPRLEVRAARVAPLQGSDHLPLVAELALPD
;
A
#
# COMPACT_ATOMS: atom_id res chain seq x y z
N MET A 1 -5.77 -23.70 -14.50
CA MET A 1 -4.91 -23.16 -13.42
C MET A 1 -5.75 -22.06 -12.76
N PRO A 2 -5.79 -21.96 -11.44
CA PRO A 2 -6.50 -20.86 -10.79
C PRO A 2 -5.97 -19.53 -11.32
N PRO A 3 -6.81 -18.50 -11.42
CA PRO A 3 -6.43 -17.19 -11.93
C PRO A 3 -5.25 -16.63 -11.11
N ALA A 4 -4.27 -16.07 -11.81
CA ALA A 4 -3.15 -15.39 -11.16
C ALA A 4 -3.57 -13.94 -10.88
N LEU A 5 -3.37 -13.48 -9.65
CA LEU A 5 -3.63 -12.12 -9.20
C LEU A 5 -2.30 -11.40 -9.00
N THR A 6 -2.03 -10.38 -9.79
CA THR A 6 -0.84 -9.53 -9.62
C THR A 6 -1.15 -8.36 -8.70
N VAL A 7 -0.48 -8.32 -7.54
CA VAL A 7 -0.61 -7.24 -6.58
C VAL A 7 0.67 -6.42 -6.48
N VAL A 8 0.54 -5.11 -6.33
CA VAL A 8 1.67 -4.19 -6.22
C VAL A 8 1.51 -3.33 -4.97
N THR A 9 2.56 -3.18 -4.16
CA THR A 9 2.66 -2.13 -3.17
C THR A 9 3.72 -1.12 -3.57
N TYR A 10 3.41 0.16 -3.41
CA TYR A 10 4.30 1.23 -3.82
C TYR A 10 4.07 2.52 -3.00
N ASN A 11 5.06 2.91 -2.21
CA ASN A 11 5.10 4.24 -1.62
C ASN A 11 5.50 5.23 -2.72
N ILE A 12 4.59 6.12 -3.10
CA ILE A 12 4.76 7.03 -4.24
C ILE A 12 5.32 8.39 -3.88
N ARG A 13 5.60 8.66 -2.60
CA ARG A 13 6.12 9.95 -2.13
C ARG A 13 5.36 11.14 -2.73
N GLN A 14 4.05 11.11 -2.70
CA GLN A 14 3.18 12.13 -3.30
C GLN A 14 3.40 12.31 -4.83
N GLY A 15 3.81 11.24 -5.55
CA GLY A 15 4.11 11.30 -6.99
C GLY A 15 5.44 11.97 -7.34
N ARG A 16 6.36 12.10 -6.36
CA ARG A 16 7.65 12.79 -6.51
C ARG A 16 8.80 11.79 -6.56
N ASP A 17 9.70 11.99 -7.51
CA ASP A 17 10.94 11.21 -7.59
C ASP A 17 11.96 11.61 -6.50
N VAL A 18 13.14 10.97 -6.56
CA VAL A 18 14.27 11.25 -5.64
C VAL A 18 14.77 12.70 -5.76
N GLY A 19 14.61 13.34 -6.92
CA GLY A 19 14.93 14.75 -7.16
C GLY A 19 13.83 15.70 -6.69
N GLY A 20 12.69 15.20 -6.22
CA GLY A 20 11.55 16.00 -5.77
C GLY A 20 10.62 16.47 -6.89
N VAL A 21 10.80 16.00 -8.12
CA VAL A 21 9.96 16.38 -9.27
C VAL A 21 8.65 15.60 -9.22
N LEU A 22 7.53 16.33 -9.13
CA LEU A 22 6.19 15.76 -9.20
C LEU A 22 5.83 15.34 -10.62
N ASP A 23 5.49 14.07 -10.82
CA ASP A 23 5.05 13.53 -12.11
C ASP A 23 4.19 12.27 -11.92
N LEU A 24 2.88 12.42 -11.94
CA LEU A 24 1.94 11.29 -11.80
C LEU A 24 1.88 10.42 -13.05
N ALA A 25 2.22 10.94 -14.23
CA ALA A 25 2.31 10.13 -15.45
C ALA A 25 3.47 9.13 -15.35
N ARG A 26 4.62 9.55 -14.81
CA ARG A 26 5.75 8.67 -14.47
C ARG A 26 5.34 7.62 -13.42
N THR A 27 4.69 8.04 -12.34
CA THR A 27 4.18 7.11 -11.33
C THR A 27 3.25 6.07 -11.96
N ALA A 28 2.30 6.49 -12.78
CA ALA A 28 1.40 5.59 -13.51
C ALA A 28 2.15 4.67 -14.49
N ALA A 29 3.19 5.15 -15.18
CA ALA A 29 4.00 4.32 -16.08
C ALA A 29 4.75 3.21 -15.32
N VAL A 30 5.32 3.52 -14.14
CA VAL A 30 5.97 2.54 -13.27
C VAL A 30 4.98 1.45 -12.84
N ILE A 31 3.77 1.84 -12.42
CA ILE A 31 2.71 0.92 -12.00
C ILE A 31 2.24 0.06 -13.20
N ARG A 32 1.92 0.69 -14.33
CA ARG A 32 1.43 0.01 -15.54
C ARG A 32 2.40 -1.04 -16.06
N ALA A 33 3.71 -0.77 -15.97
CA ALA A 33 4.74 -1.71 -16.38
C ALA A 33 4.73 -3.03 -15.59
N GLN A 34 4.03 -3.09 -14.46
CA GLN A 34 3.87 -4.30 -13.66
C GLN A 34 2.62 -5.09 -14.04
N SER A 35 1.74 -4.55 -14.89
CA SER A 35 0.44 -5.15 -15.28
C SER A 35 -0.38 -5.60 -14.06
N PRO A 36 -0.60 -4.73 -13.04
CA PRO A 36 -1.24 -5.13 -11.80
C PRO A 36 -2.75 -5.28 -11.95
N ASP A 37 -3.31 -6.21 -11.20
CA ASP A 37 -4.76 -6.30 -10.92
C ASP A 37 -5.15 -5.38 -9.77
N LEU A 38 -4.31 -5.33 -8.71
CA LEU A 38 -4.52 -4.52 -7.51
C LEU A 38 -3.24 -3.75 -7.15
N VAL A 39 -3.40 -2.51 -6.73
CA VAL A 39 -2.30 -1.64 -6.32
C VAL A 39 -2.60 -1.02 -4.96
N ALA A 40 -1.68 -1.17 -4.02
CA ALA A 40 -1.69 -0.49 -2.73
C ALA A 40 -0.65 0.64 -2.74
N LEU A 41 -1.12 1.88 -2.64
CA LEU A 41 -0.27 3.07 -2.67
C LEU A 41 -0.18 3.73 -1.29
N GLN A 42 1.01 4.15 -0.90
CA GLN A 42 1.26 4.91 0.31
C GLN A 42 1.75 6.32 -0.07
N GLU A 43 1.65 7.24 0.88
CA GLU A 43 1.97 8.66 0.69
C GLU A 43 1.20 9.34 -0.45
N VAL A 44 -0.10 9.12 -0.47
CA VAL A 44 -1.00 9.66 -1.48
C VAL A 44 -1.61 10.96 -0.98
N SER A 45 -1.53 12.01 -1.80
CA SER A 45 -2.07 13.33 -1.54
C SER A 45 -3.40 13.57 -2.24
N ARG A 46 -4.33 14.22 -1.53
CA ARG A 46 -5.56 14.74 -2.11
C ARG A 46 -5.76 16.18 -1.65
N HIS A 47 -5.47 17.11 -2.55
CA HIS A 47 -5.46 18.56 -2.30
C HIS A 47 -4.57 18.97 -1.11
N TRP A 48 -3.47 18.23 -0.85
CA TRP A 48 -2.74 18.28 0.41
C TRP A 48 -1.88 19.52 0.59
N SER A 49 -0.96 19.79 -0.32
CA SER A 49 0.06 20.84 -0.17
C SER A 49 0.52 21.39 -1.53
N ALA A 50 1.29 22.46 -1.48
CA ALA A 50 1.90 23.06 -2.67
C ALA A 50 2.86 22.10 -3.37
N GLU A 51 3.61 21.26 -2.62
CA GLU A 51 4.53 20.28 -3.17
C GLU A 51 3.80 19.19 -3.98
N SER A 52 2.54 18.92 -3.67
CA SER A 52 1.65 18.04 -4.45
C SER A 52 0.77 18.80 -5.44
N GLU A 53 1.03 20.12 -5.63
CA GLU A 53 0.23 21.02 -6.47
C GLU A 53 -1.27 20.98 -6.14
N PHE A 54 -1.62 20.62 -4.91
CA PHE A 54 -3.00 20.42 -4.45
C PHE A 54 -3.81 19.47 -5.36
N ARG A 55 -3.16 18.55 -6.07
CA ARG A 55 -3.80 17.61 -7.00
C ARG A 55 -4.63 16.57 -6.26
N ASP A 56 -5.66 16.03 -6.93
CA ASP A 56 -6.39 14.82 -6.50
C ASP A 56 -5.67 13.59 -7.08
N GLN A 57 -4.58 13.16 -6.44
CA GLN A 57 -3.73 12.07 -6.93
C GLN A 57 -4.48 10.74 -7.09
N PRO A 58 -5.38 10.32 -6.17
CA PRO A 58 -6.18 9.12 -6.38
C PRO A 58 -7.00 9.17 -7.67
N ALA A 59 -7.70 10.27 -7.92
CA ALA A 59 -8.54 10.42 -9.13
C ALA A 59 -7.69 10.46 -10.40
N GLU A 60 -6.55 11.14 -10.39
CA GLU A 60 -5.67 11.22 -11.55
C GLU A 60 -4.99 9.89 -11.87
N LEU A 61 -4.50 9.16 -10.86
CA LEU A 61 -3.91 7.83 -11.07
C LEU A 61 -4.96 6.82 -11.54
N SER A 62 -6.19 6.89 -11.00
CA SER A 62 -7.33 6.12 -11.48
C SER A 62 -7.57 6.34 -12.97
N ALA A 63 -7.64 7.59 -13.40
CA ALA A 63 -7.84 7.94 -14.81
C ALA A 63 -6.66 7.51 -15.71
N LEU A 64 -5.41 7.74 -15.26
CA LEU A 64 -4.21 7.38 -16.00
C LEU A 64 -4.07 5.86 -16.19
N LEU A 65 -4.49 5.07 -15.21
CA LEU A 65 -4.35 3.60 -15.21
C LEU A 65 -5.60 2.90 -15.75
N GLY A 66 -6.75 3.57 -15.79
CA GLY A 66 -8.04 2.95 -16.14
C GLY A 66 -8.55 2.00 -15.06
N MET A 67 -8.19 2.26 -13.78
CA MET A 67 -8.52 1.42 -12.64
C MET A 67 -9.50 2.15 -11.71
N GLY A 68 -10.39 1.41 -11.03
CA GLY A 68 -11.16 1.94 -9.91
C GLY A 68 -10.23 2.34 -8.76
N ALA A 69 -10.61 3.36 -7.96
CA ALA A 69 -9.80 3.80 -6.84
C ALA A 69 -10.63 4.08 -5.59
N VAL A 70 -10.09 3.72 -4.43
CA VAL A 70 -10.55 4.15 -3.10
C VAL A 70 -9.39 4.80 -2.35
N PHE A 71 -9.72 5.77 -1.48
CA PHE A 71 -8.73 6.56 -0.76
C PHE A 71 -9.04 6.61 0.73
N GLY A 72 -8.06 6.28 1.57
CA GLY A 72 -8.10 6.37 3.02
C GLY A 72 -7.34 7.61 3.51
N ALA A 73 -8.06 8.61 3.99
CA ALA A 73 -7.44 9.79 4.59
C ALA A 73 -6.99 9.49 6.02
N ASN A 74 -5.70 9.51 6.27
CA ASN A 74 -5.12 9.42 7.61
C ASN A 74 -4.99 10.80 8.25
N LEU A 75 -4.68 11.81 7.43
CA LEU A 75 -4.70 13.22 7.80
C LEU A 75 -5.78 13.94 7.00
N ASP A 76 -6.62 14.72 7.68
CA ASP A 76 -7.67 15.53 7.09
C ASP A 76 -7.64 16.92 7.73
N ARG A 77 -7.32 17.94 6.93
CA ARG A 77 -7.13 19.32 7.37
C ARG A 77 -8.05 20.26 6.63
N GLU A 78 -8.34 21.40 7.26
CA GLU A 78 -9.07 22.48 6.63
C GLU A 78 -8.34 22.98 5.37
N PRO A 79 -9.08 23.48 4.36
CA PRO A 79 -8.46 24.12 3.22
C PRO A 79 -7.69 25.37 3.63
N LEU A 80 -6.70 25.80 2.82
CA LEU A 80 -5.95 27.03 3.07
C LEU A 80 -6.77 28.29 2.80
N GLU A 81 -7.79 28.18 1.95
CA GLU A 81 -8.66 29.27 1.54
C GLU A 81 -10.13 28.81 1.56
N PRO A 82 -11.08 29.69 1.89
CA PRO A 82 -12.51 29.39 1.82
C PRO A 82 -12.92 28.91 0.41
N GLY A 83 -13.76 27.86 0.36
CA GLY A 83 -14.26 27.31 -0.91
C GLY A 83 -13.32 26.34 -1.61
N ARG A 84 -12.12 26.13 -1.11
CA ARG A 84 -11.21 25.07 -1.60
C ARG A 84 -11.55 23.71 -0.96
N PRO A 85 -11.19 22.58 -1.60
CA PRO A 85 -11.34 21.27 -1.01
C PRO A 85 -10.53 21.08 0.28
N ARG A 86 -10.97 20.19 1.16
CA ARG A 86 -10.19 19.77 2.33
C ARG A 86 -8.88 19.13 1.90
N ARG A 87 -7.84 19.32 2.69
CA ARG A 87 -6.50 18.80 2.43
C ARG A 87 -6.35 17.44 3.12
N ARG A 88 -6.14 16.39 2.32
CA ARG A 88 -6.07 15.00 2.81
C ARG A 88 -4.80 14.30 2.37
N TYR A 89 -4.28 13.47 3.26
CA TYR A 89 -3.10 12.66 3.01
C TYR A 89 -3.29 11.27 3.61
N GLY A 90 -2.85 10.22 2.90
CA GLY A 90 -3.04 8.86 3.36
C GLY A 90 -2.61 7.81 2.36
N THR A 91 -3.47 6.81 2.17
CA THR A 91 -3.21 5.66 1.31
C THR A 91 -4.33 5.49 0.28
N ALA A 92 -4.04 4.81 -0.83
CA ALA A 92 -5.03 4.48 -1.85
C ALA A 92 -4.92 3.02 -2.26
N ILE A 93 -6.05 2.42 -2.66
CA ILE A 93 -6.10 1.15 -3.35
C ILE A 93 -6.68 1.41 -4.74
N LEU A 94 -5.97 0.91 -5.79
CA LEU A 94 -6.50 0.88 -7.15
C LEU A 94 -6.77 -0.56 -7.54
N SER A 95 -7.83 -0.77 -8.34
CA SER A 95 -8.27 -2.09 -8.76
C SER A 95 -8.70 -2.09 -10.22
N ALA A 96 -8.21 -3.07 -11.01
CA ALA A 96 -8.73 -3.38 -12.33
C ALA A 96 -10.09 -4.11 -12.25
N TRP A 97 -10.47 -4.58 -11.06
CA TRP A 97 -11.68 -5.33 -10.76
C TRP A 97 -12.69 -4.48 -9.98
N PRO A 98 -13.98 -4.85 -9.95
CA PRO A 98 -14.98 -4.11 -9.20
C PRO A 98 -14.66 -4.00 -7.71
N LEU A 99 -14.64 -2.77 -7.20
CA LEU A 99 -14.55 -2.48 -5.77
C LEU A 99 -15.95 -2.55 -5.15
N LEU A 100 -16.16 -3.47 -4.22
CA LEU A 100 -17.46 -3.72 -3.58
C LEU A 100 -17.68 -2.82 -2.37
N SER A 101 -16.64 -2.64 -1.57
CA SER A 101 -16.67 -1.83 -0.35
C SER A 101 -15.28 -1.29 0.00
N SER A 102 -15.23 -0.24 0.80
CA SER A 102 -13.97 0.21 1.42
C SER A 102 -14.21 0.90 2.74
N GLU A 103 -13.22 0.78 3.64
CA GLU A 103 -13.17 1.45 4.93
C GLU A 103 -11.74 1.87 5.25
N ASN A 104 -11.56 3.02 5.90
CA ASN A 104 -10.27 3.44 6.43
C ASN A 104 -10.31 3.49 7.96
N VAL A 105 -9.60 2.60 8.59
CA VAL A 105 -9.49 2.49 10.06
C VAL A 105 -8.27 3.29 10.51
N LEU A 106 -8.46 4.35 11.30
CA LEU A 106 -7.34 5.08 11.88
C LEU A 106 -6.64 4.23 12.93
N LEU A 107 -5.33 4.05 12.77
CA LEU A 107 -4.53 3.21 13.64
C LEU A 107 -4.12 3.97 14.92
N PRO A 108 -3.94 3.29 16.05
CA PRO A 108 -3.49 3.90 17.29
C PRO A 108 -2.07 4.48 17.15
N ARG A 109 -1.76 5.44 18.01
CA ARG A 109 -0.44 6.08 18.15
C ARG A 109 -0.14 6.31 19.61
N ALA A 110 1.12 6.19 19.99
CA ALA A 110 1.56 6.35 21.37
C ALA A 110 1.53 7.82 21.84
N SER A 111 1.69 8.76 20.89
CA SER A 111 1.59 10.20 21.14
C SER A 111 0.70 10.89 20.11
N ALA A 112 -0.02 11.92 20.56
CA ALA A 112 -0.80 12.78 19.67
C ALA A 112 0.07 13.57 18.66
N ASP A 113 1.34 13.75 18.96
CA ASP A 113 2.31 14.43 18.09
C ASP A 113 2.82 13.55 16.96
N ASN A 114 2.68 12.21 17.08
CA ASN A 114 3.06 11.29 16.02
C ASN A 114 2.07 11.39 14.85
N GLU A 115 2.55 11.18 13.63
CA GLU A 115 1.70 11.22 12.44
C GLU A 115 0.62 10.14 12.50
N GLN A 116 -0.62 10.53 12.25
CA GLN A 116 -1.74 9.59 12.20
C GLN A 116 -1.60 8.65 11.01
N ARG A 117 -1.58 7.35 11.29
CA ARG A 117 -1.57 6.27 10.30
C ARG A 117 -2.94 5.61 10.20
N GLY A 118 -3.15 4.85 9.13
CA GLY A 118 -4.42 4.15 8.88
C GLY A 118 -4.22 2.82 8.18
N LEU A 119 -5.27 2.02 8.24
CA LEU A 119 -5.44 0.80 7.49
C LEU A 119 -6.62 0.99 6.54
N LEU A 120 -6.34 1.14 5.25
CA LEU A 120 -7.36 1.14 4.22
C LEU A 120 -7.68 -0.30 3.84
N VAL A 121 -8.94 -0.67 3.96
CA VAL A 121 -9.46 -2.00 3.60
C VAL A 121 -10.38 -1.86 2.41
N ALA A 122 -10.25 -2.74 1.42
CA ALA A 122 -11.18 -2.81 0.29
C ALA A 122 -11.54 -4.26 -0.03
N ASP A 123 -12.80 -4.51 -0.28
CA ASP A 123 -13.28 -5.77 -0.85
C ASP A 123 -13.40 -5.63 -2.37
N VAL A 124 -12.82 -6.58 -3.09
CA VAL A 124 -12.76 -6.60 -4.55
C VAL A 124 -13.40 -7.90 -5.05
N GLU A 125 -14.18 -7.82 -6.12
CA GLU A 125 -14.75 -8.99 -6.77
C GLU A 125 -13.79 -9.52 -7.84
N LEU A 126 -13.28 -10.72 -7.64
CA LEU A 126 -12.38 -11.41 -8.58
C LEU A 126 -13.10 -12.67 -9.10
N GLU A 127 -13.67 -12.62 -10.31
CA GLU A 127 -14.32 -13.78 -10.96
C GLU A 127 -15.34 -14.50 -10.04
N GLY A 128 -16.16 -13.74 -9.31
CA GLY A 128 -17.17 -14.26 -8.39
C GLY A 128 -16.66 -14.59 -6.98
N THR A 129 -15.37 -14.36 -6.72
CA THR A 129 -14.76 -14.52 -5.38
C THR A 129 -14.46 -13.15 -4.78
N VAL A 130 -14.83 -12.95 -3.53
CA VAL A 130 -14.44 -11.72 -2.80
C VAL A 130 -13.02 -11.87 -2.28
N PHE A 131 -12.18 -10.94 -2.65
CA PHE A 131 -10.82 -10.78 -2.14
C PHE A 131 -10.73 -9.50 -1.32
N ARG A 132 -10.11 -9.55 -0.13
CA ARG A 132 -9.90 -8.37 0.71
C ARG A 132 -8.46 -7.91 0.65
N LEU A 133 -8.27 -6.66 0.25
CA LEU A 133 -6.97 -6.00 0.27
C LEU A 133 -6.91 -5.01 1.43
N HIS A 134 -5.86 -5.15 2.25
CA HIS A 134 -5.50 -4.19 3.28
C HIS A 134 -4.27 -3.41 2.80
N ASN A 135 -4.29 -2.08 2.96
CA ASN A 135 -3.16 -1.20 2.64
C ASN A 135 -2.83 -0.33 3.85
N THR A 136 -1.58 -0.31 4.25
CA THR A 136 -1.12 0.50 5.38
C THR A 136 0.21 1.18 5.10
N HIS A 137 0.49 2.23 5.87
CA HIS A 137 1.80 2.85 5.99
C HIS A 137 2.06 3.05 7.48
N LEU A 138 2.91 2.20 8.08
CA LEU A 138 3.17 2.22 9.51
C LEU A 138 4.06 3.40 9.92
N SER A 139 4.05 3.71 11.21
CA SER A 139 4.89 4.75 11.79
C SER A 139 6.39 4.38 11.72
N VAL A 140 7.23 5.40 11.69
CA VAL A 140 8.69 5.25 11.88
C VAL A 140 9.05 4.92 13.34
N SER A 141 8.13 5.14 14.29
CA SER A 141 8.30 4.80 15.71
C SER A 141 7.98 3.32 15.96
N ALA A 142 8.91 2.58 16.56
CA ALA A 142 8.68 1.17 16.91
C ALA A 142 7.55 0.99 17.96
N GLU A 143 7.37 1.98 18.84
CA GLU A 143 6.28 1.97 19.83
C GLU A 143 4.92 2.08 19.14
N ASP A 144 4.77 3.02 18.21
CA ASP A 144 3.56 3.14 17.40
C ASP A 144 3.32 1.89 16.56
N ARG A 145 4.37 1.37 15.89
CA ARG A 145 4.24 0.15 15.07
C ARG A 145 3.71 -1.03 15.85
N ARG A 146 4.13 -1.20 17.11
CA ARG A 146 3.59 -2.27 17.97
C ARG A 146 2.09 -2.13 18.17
N LEU A 147 1.60 -0.93 18.51
CA LEU A 147 0.17 -0.66 18.67
C LEU A 147 -0.60 -0.84 17.36
N GLN A 148 -0.01 -0.38 16.26
CA GLN A 148 -0.59 -0.46 14.92
C GLN A 148 -0.70 -1.91 14.44
N VAL A 149 0.32 -2.73 14.67
CA VAL A 149 0.32 -4.16 14.36
C VAL A 149 -0.78 -4.89 15.12
N ASP A 150 -0.97 -4.61 16.40
CA ASP A 150 -2.05 -5.22 17.19
C ASP A 150 -3.43 -4.87 16.61
N ALA A 151 -3.65 -3.62 16.24
CA ALA A 151 -4.90 -3.17 15.61
C ALA A 151 -5.11 -3.82 14.22
N ILE A 152 -4.08 -3.89 13.38
CA ILE A 152 -4.13 -4.56 12.07
C ILE A 152 -4.46 -6.04 12.23
N LEU A 153 -3.84 -6.73 13.19
CA LEU A 153 -4.13 -8.15 13.46
C LEU A 153 -5.59 -8.38 13.89
N ALA A 154 -6.19 -7.43 14.61
CA ALA A 154 -7.60 -7.50 14.94
C ALA A 154 -8.48 -7.47 13.69
N GLU A 155 -8.16 -6.62 12.70
CA GLU A 155 -8.88 -6.55 11.43
C GLU A 155 -8.62 -7.79 10.54
N VAL A 156 -7.37 -8.21 10.41
CA VAL A 156 -6.99 -9.40 9.64
C VAL A 156 -7.68 -10.67 10.15
N ARG A 157 -7.85 -10.81 11.47
CA ARG A 157 -8.56 -11.95 12.08
C ARG A 157 -10.05 -12.00 11.74
N ARG A 158 -10.67 -10.88 11.41
CA ARG A 158 -12.09 -10.80 11.00
C ARG A 158 -12.29 -11.20 9.55
N ALA A 159 -11.24 -11.22 8.73
CA ALA A 159 -11.34 -11.55 7.32
C ALA A 159 -11.66 -13.05 7.14
N ALA A 160 -12.88 -13.34 6.68
CA ALA A 160 -13.33 -14.69 6.36
C ALA A 160 -12.99 -15.11 4.91
N VAL A 161 -12.56 -14.16 4.09
CA VAL A 161 -12.22 -14.33 2.68
C VAL A 161 -10.70 -14.37 2.47
N PRO A 162 -10.19 -14.84 1.31
CA PRO A 162 -8.80 -14.66 0.93
C PRO A 162 -8.40 -13.19 1.01
N HIS A 163 -7.25 -12.89 1.60
CA HIS A 163 -6.83 -11.51 1.83
C HIS A 163 -5.32 -11.34 1.79
N ALA A 164 -4.89 -10.11 1.52
CA ALA A 164 -3.51 -9.67 1.65
C ALA A 164 -3.42 -8.35 2.40
N LEU A 165 -2.29 -8.14 3.08
CA LEU A 165 -1.87 -6.87 3.67
C LEU A 165 -0.63 -6.39 2.91
N LEU A 166 -0.77 -5.27 2.24
CA LEU A 166 0.29 -4.61 1.51
C LEU A 166 0.65 -3.28 2.19
N GLY A 167 1.90 -2.86 2.06
CA GLY A 167 2.27 -1.52 2.54
C GLY A 167 3.73 -1.34 2.88
N ASP A 168 4.04 -0.09 3.21
CA ASP A 168 5.29 0.32 3.82
C ASP A 168 5.17 0.15 5.35
N LEU A 169 5.88 -0.84 5.88
CA LEU A 169 5.85 -1.13 7.33
C LEU A 169 6.95 -0.38 8.10
N ASN A 170 7.77 0.43 7.43
CA ASN A 170 8.82 1.24 8.04
C ASN A 170 9.78 0.47 8.97
N ALA A 171 9.93 -0.83 8.75
CA ALA A 171 10.82 -1.68 9.53
C ALA A 171 11.30 -2.88 8.71
N ALA A 172 12.54 -3.32 8.98
CA ALA A 172 13.11 -4.52 8.37
C ALA A 172 12.45 -5.80 8.91
N PRO A 173 12.56 -6.96 8.20
CA PRO A 173 11.90 -8.21 8.60
C PRO A 173 12.22 -8.71 10.00
N GLY A 174 13.41 -8.38 10.52
CA GLY A 174 13.85 -8.75 11.87
C GLY A 174 13.30 -7.88 13.00
N ALA A 175 12.50 -6.85 12.70
CA ALA A 175 11.93 -5.97 13.71
C ALA A 175 10.92 -6.75 14.58
N PRO A 176 11.12 -6.76 15.92
CA PRO A 176 10.33 -7.61 16.82
C PRO A 176 8.83 -7.26 16.82
N GLU A 177 8.50 -6.00 16.59
CA GLU A 177 7.10 -5.54 16.51
C GLU A 177 6.36 -6.04 15.26
N LEU A 178 7.06 -6.44 14.19
CA LEU A 178 6.42 -7.01 13.00
C LEU A 178 6.20 -8.53 13.11
N ARG A 179 6.89 -9.20 14.01
CA ARG A 179 6.83 -10.66 14.17
C ARG A 179 5.40 -11.21 14.22
N PRO A 180 4.44 -10.62 14.97
CA PRO A 180 3.07 -11.13 15.02
C PRO A 180 2.34 -11.12 13.67
N LEU A 181 2.70 -10.20 12.75
CA LEU A 181 2.17 -10.22 11.37
C LEU A 181 2.69 -11.43 10.60
N PHE A 182 4.00 -11.71 10.68
CA PHE A 182 4.63 -12.86 9.99
C PHE A 182 4.19 -14.21 10.58
N GLU A 183 3.81 -14.27 11.84
CA GLU A 183 3.23 -15.47 12.46
C GLU A 183 1.81 -15.76 11.93
N ARG A 184 1.10 -14.74 11.44
CA ARG A 184 -0.29 -14.83 10.98
C ARG A 184 -0.43 -14.89 9.47
N LEU A 185 0.45 -14.20 8.75
CA LEU A 185 0.42 -14.02 7.29
C LEU A 185 1.75 -14.50 6.69
N GLY A 186 1.68 -15.14 5.53
CA GLY A 186 2.87 -15.48 4.76
C GLY A 186 3.50 -14.25 4.12
N ASP A 187 4.80 -14.08 4.24
CA ASP A 187 5.54 -13.03 3.53
C ASP A 187 5.84 -13.49 2.10
N ALA A 188 5.27 -12.80 1.11
CA ALA A 188 5.41 -13.16 -0.30
C ALA A 188 6.87 -13.16 -0.75
N TRP A 189 7.69 -12.21 -0.24
CA TRP A 189 9.12 -12.22 -0.55
C TRP A 189 9.83 -13.45 -0.01
N SER A 190 9.58 -13.80 1.23
CA SER A 190 10.19 -14.98 1.85
C SER A 190 9.76 -16.29 1.19
N ALA A 191 8.56 -16.32 0.59
CA ALA A 191 8.01 -17.51 -0.08
C ALA A 191 8.55 -17.71 -1.50
N ALA A 192 8.71 -16.64 -2.29
CA ALA A 192 8.99 -16.73 -3.72
C ALA A 192 9.86 -15.57 -4.28
N GLY A 193 10.49 -14.77 -3.43
CA GLY A 193 11.42 -13.73 -3.84
C GLY A 193 12.86 -14.26 -3.95
N GLU A 194 13.69 -13.56 -4.72
CA GLU A 194 15.11 -13.86 -4.85
C GLU A 194 15.97 -12.68 -4.36
N GLY A 195 17.05 -12.95 -3.64
CA GLY A 195 17.95 -11.96 -3.07
C GLY A 195 17.37 -11.25 -1.84
N ASP A 196 17.82 -10.01 -1.60
CA ASP A 196 17.52 -9.28 -0.36
C ASP A 196 16.14 -8.61 -0.34
N GLY A 197 15.54 -8.35 -1.50
CA GLY A 197 14.23 -7.71 -1.61
C GLY A 197 14.21 -6.22 -1.20
N PHE A 198 15.34 -5.56 -1.28
CA PHE A 198 15.47 -4.18 -0.85
C PHE A 198 14.62 -3.23 -1.72
N THR A 199 13.77 -2.45 -1.08
CA THR A 199 12.88 -1.47 -1.73
C THR A 199 13.29 -0.03 -1.48
N PHE A 200 14.12 0.22 -0.45
CA PHE A 200 14.49 1.58 -0.02
C PHE A 200 15.99 1.71 0.30
N PRO A 201 16.61 2.90 0.04
CA PRO A 201 16.13 3.94 -0.86
C PRO A 201 16.28 3.51 -2.34
N ALA A 202 15.38 3.92 -3.22
CA ALA A 202 15.36 3.49 -4.63
C ALA A 202 16.67 3.75 -5.39
N SER A 203 17.44 4.79 -5.03
CA SER A 203 18.71 5.14 -5.66
C SER A 203 19.87 4.19 -5.30
N ALA A 204 19.81 3.53 -4.12
CA ALA A 204 20.78 2.55 -3.64
C ALA A 204 20.11 1.62 -2.62
N PRO A 205 19.31 0.63 -3.09
CA PRO A 205 18.49 -0.20 -2.22
C PRO A 205 19.33 -0.99 -1.22
N ARG A 206 18.96 -0.89 0.08
CA ARG A 206 19.66 -1.55 1.19
C ARG A 206 18.77 -1.98 2.34
N THR A 207 17.47 -1.66 2.28
CA THR A 207 16.48 -2.08 3.28
C THR A 207 15.21 -2.56 2.61
N ARG A 208 14.60 -3.60 3.15
CA ARG A 208 13.29 -4.10 2.79
C ARG A 208 12.30 -3.64 3.84
N ILE A 209 11.46 -2.68 3.49
CA ILE A 209 10.45 -2.08 4.38
C ILE A 209 9.04 -2.10 3.78
N ASP A 210 8.92 -2.44 2.49
CA ASP A 210 7.65 -2.66 1.80
C ASP A 210 7.35 -4.15 1.73
N TYR A 211 6.09 -4.52 1.96
CA TYR A 211 5.68 -5.92 2.13
C TYR A 211 4.39 -6.24 1.39
N ALA A 212 4.30 -7.49 0.96
CA ALA A 212 3.06 -8.16 0.56
C ALA A 212 2.91 -9.40 1.46
N LEU A 213 2.03 -9.30 2.45
CA LEU A 213 1.74 -10.36 3.41
C LEU A 213 0.40 -10.99 3.05
N VAL A 214 0.34 -12.31 2.91
CA VAL A 214 -0.81 -13.02 2.36
C VAL A 214 -1.43 -13.98 3.38
N SER A 215 -2.75 -14.13 3.30
CA SER A 215 -3.44 -15.13 4.12
C SER A 215 -3.00 -16.55 3.73
N PRO A 216 -3.02 -17.53 4.66
CA PRO A 216 -2.58 -18.91 4.39
C PRO A 216 -3.35 -19.63 3.27
N ARG A 217 -4.47 -19.07 2.81
CA ARG A 217 -5.27 -19.60 1.70
C ARG A 217 -4.71 -19.24 0.32
N LEU A 218 -3.73 -18.36 0.25
CA LEU A 218 -3.15 -17.88 -1.00
C LEU A 218 -1.80 -18.55 -1.22
N GLU A 219 -1.57 -19.05 -2.44
CA GLU A 219 -0.26 -19.48 -2.88
C GLU A 219 0.48 -18.29 -3.49
N VAL A 220 1.73 -18.08 -3.09
CA VAL A 220 2.61 -17.08 -3.72
C VAL A 220 3.38 -17.77 -4.83
N ARG A 221 3.19 -17.33 -6.08
CA ARG A 221 3.86 -17.90 -7.26
C ARG A 221 5.18 -17.20 -7.56
N ALA A 222 5.21 -15.87 -7.34
CA ALA A 222 6.40 -15.06 -7.56
C ALA A 222 6.35 -13.80 -6.68
N ALA A 223 7.54 -13.29 -6.33
CA ALA A 223 7.70 -11.97 -5.75
C ALA A 223 8.95 -11.30 -6.33
N ARG A 224 8.85 -10.03 -6.69
CA ARG A 224 9.97 -9.25 -7.24
C ARG A 224 9.89 -7.79 -6.86
N VAL A 225 11.05 -7.16 -6.75
CA VAL A 225 11.17 -5.70 -6.66
C VAL A 225 11.40 -5.17 -8.08
N ALA A 226 10.56 -4.24 -8.52
CA ALA A 226 10.69 -3.65 -9.85
C ALA A 226 11.75 -2.52 -9.83
N PRO A 227 12.84 -2.59 -10.64
CA PRO A 227 13.92 -1.62 -10.61
C PRO A 227 13.57 -0.33 -11.39
N LEU A 228 12.35 0.18 -11.21
CA LEU A 228 11.83 1.36 -11.89
C LEU A 228 11.70 2.52 -10.91
N GLN A 229 12.48 3.57 -11.13
CA GLN A 229 12.54 4.72 -10.24
C GLN A 229 11.45 5.75 -10.59
N GLY A 230 10.50 5.92 -9.71
CA GLY A 230 9.45 6.95 -9.79
C GLY A 230 9.17 7.59 -8.43
N SER A 231 9.84 7.09 -7.38
CA SER A 231 9.78 7.52 -5.98
C SER A 231 11.14 7.27 -5.33
N ASP A 232 11.27 7.51 -4.04
CA ASP A 232 12.41 7.06 -3.22
C ASP A 232 12.26 5.60 -2.72
N HIS A 233 11.12 4.95 -3.01
CA HIS A 233 10.92 3.51 -2.90
C HIS A 233 10.91 2.84 -4.28
N LEU A 234 11.14 1.52 -4.31
CA LEU A 234 10.89 0.66 -5.45
C LEU A 234 9.60 -0.15 -5.24
N PRO A 235 8.77 -0.36 -6.27
CA PRO A 235 7.58 -1.19 -6.15
C PRO A 235 7.92 -2.64 -5.82
N LEU A 236 7.21 -3.22 -4.87
CA LEU A 236 7.17 -4.67 -4.64
C LEU A 236 5.95 -5.26 -5.35
N VAL A 237 6.19 -6.30 -6.12
CA VAL A 237 5.17 -7.02 -6.90
C VAL A 237 5.09 -8.46 -6.40
N ALA A 238 3.89 -8.98 -6.20
CA ALA A 238 3.65 -10.38 -5.93
C ALA A 238 2.58 -10.96 -6.86
N GLU A 239 2.79 -12.19 -7.30
CA GLU A 239 1.83 -12.97 -8.08
C GLU A 239 1.23 -14.05 -7.18
N LEU A 240 -0.08 -14.00 -7.01
CA LEU A 240 -0.83 -14.83 -6.08
C LEU A 240 -1.77 -15.77 -6.86
N ALA A 241 -1.95 -16.99 -6.39
CA ALA A 241 -3.03 -17.86 -6.84
C ALA A 241 -4.16 -17.81 -5.81
N LEU A 242 -5.39 -17.62 -6.30
CA LEU A 242 -6.59 -17.75 -5.49
C LEU A 242 -6.86 -19.24 -5.21
N PRO A 243 -7.44 -19.58 -4.05
CA PRO A 243 -7.89 -20.96 -3.80
C PRO A 243 -9.03 -21.31 -4.75
N ASP A 244 -9.09 -22.60 -5.09
CA ASP A 244 -10.20 -23.19 -5.88
C ASP A 244 -11.53 -23.09 -5.13
#